data_76236c13dd9a21f2aeca74eac7fe567c
#
_entry.id   76236c13dd9a21f2aeca74eac7fe567c
#
_cell.length_a   1.000
_cell.length_b   1.000
_cell.length_c   1.000
_cell.angle_alpha   90.00
_cell.angle_beta   90.00
_cell.angle_gamma   90.00
#
_symmetry.space_group_name_H-M   'P 1'
#
loop_
_entity.id
_entity.type
_entity.pdbx_description
1 polymer ?
#
loop_
_entity_poly.entity_id
_entity_poly.type
_entity_poly.pdbx_seq_one_letter_code
_entity_poly.pdbx_strand_id
1 'polypeptide(L)'
;VKVLPDAQFGFVHGKAGVITLADGTQTAFMGSANESKSAWRMNYELLWEDDSADAIAWTQAEFDALWESPHAMPLAQAIIEDIERISRRTVIPGVDDWKQSAAPDPAAPIIEAPVYRRDAGLWEHQKYFVDLAFKAHQTSHGARFVLADQVGLGKTIQLAMAAELMALQGDKPVLVLAPKPLIWQWQQELRNLLDMPSAVWDGKDWWDENEMRYPSNSDRSICECPRRVGILSTGLVTRRS
;
A
#
# COMPACT_ATOMS: atom_id res chain seq x y z
N VAL A 1 -11.60 -2.62 -0.44
CA VAL A 1 -11.06 -3.69 0.41
C VAL A 1 -11.49 -3.44 1.84
N LYS A 2 -11.94 -4.52 2.53
CA LYS A 2 -12.25 -4.50 3.96
C LYS A 2 -11.39 -5.54 4.69
N VAL A 3 -11.23 -5.35 5.98
CA VAL A 3 -10.50 -6.24 6.90
C VAL A 3 -11.50 -6.79 7.92
N LEU A 4 -11.35 -8.07 8.20
CA LEU A 4 -12.07 -8.76 9.27
C LEU A 4 -11.08 -8.97 10.43
N PRO A 5 -11.28 -8.32 11.59
CA PRO A 5 -10.33 -8.45 12.71
C PRO A 5 -10.35 -9.86 13.30
N ASP A 6 -9.17 -10.42 13.58
CA ASP A 6 -9.00 -11.78 14.15
C ASP A 6 -9.73 -11.97 15.49
N ALA A 7 -9.84 -10.90 16.27
CA ALA A 7 -10.50 -10.94 17.57
C ALA A 7 -11.99 -11.36 17.51
N GLN A 8 -12.67 -11.09 16.40
CA GLN A 8 -14.09 -11.39 16.17
C GLN A 8 -14.31 -12.64 15.31
N PHE A 9 -13.40 -12.90 14.36
CA PHE A 9 -13.58 -13.96 13.37
C PHE A 9 -12.59 -15.11 13.52
N GLY A 10 -11.59 -14.99 14.40
CA GLY A 10 -10.45 -15.87 14.38
C GLY A 10 -9.63 -15.69 13.08
N PHE A 11 -8.82 -16.66 12.75
CA PHE A 11 -8.00 -16.62 11.54
C PHE A 11 -8.83 -17.07 10.32
N VAL A 12 -9.29 -16.11 9.51
CA VAL A 12 -9.98 -16.40 8.24
C VAL A 12 -8.93 -16.67 7.16
N HIS A 13 -8.84 -17.91 6.73
CA HIS A 13 -7.86 -18.35 5.71
C HIS A 13 -8.52 -18.83 4.39
N GLY A 14 -9.78 -18.54 4.18
CA GLY A 14 -10.49 -18.88 2.94
C GLY A 14 -10.00 -18.03 1.75
N LYS A 15 -9.80 -18.65 0.60
CA LYS A 15 -9.59 -18.00 -0.70
C LYS A 15 -10.76 -18.42 -1.58
N ALA A 16 -11.79 -17.62 -1.59
CA ALA A 16 -13.00 -17.88 -2.35
C ALA A 16 -13.56 -16.56 -2.89
N GLY A 17 -14.30 -16.64 -3.97
CA GLY A 17 -14.94 -15.48 -4.56
C GLY A 17 -15.68 -15.80 -5.84
N VAL A 18 -16.28 -14.77 -6.42
CA VAL A 18 -16.94 -14.83 -7.72
C VAL A 18 -16.17 -13.93 -8.68
N ILE A 19 -15.78 -14.47 -9.81
CA ILE A 19 -15.15 -13.72 -10.90
C ILE A 19 -16.23 -13.43 -11.95
N THR A 20 -16.39 -12.17 -12.32
CA THR A 20 -17.26 -11.76 -13.43
C THR A 20 -16.38 -11.35 -14.61
N LEU A 21 -16.53 -12.03 -15.72
CA LEU A 21 -15.82 -11.74 -16.97
C LEU A 21 -16.44 -10.54 -17.70
N ALA A 22 -15.72 -10.03 -18.71
CA ALA A 22 -16.17 -8.87 -19.48
C ALA A 22 -17.46 -9.11 -20.28
N ASP A 23 -17.76 -10.36 -20.59
CA ASP A 23 -18.99 -10.77 -21.26
C ASP A 23 -20.18 -10.99 -20.30
N GLY A 24 -19.97 -10.77 -19.01
CA GLY A 24 -20.96 -10.96 -17.94
C GLY A 24 -21.07 -12.38 -17.40
N THR A 25 -20.31 -13.33 -17.93
CA THR A 25 -20.27 -14.69 -17.36
C THR A 25 -19.60 -14.67 -15.98
N GLN A 26 -20.06 -15.56 -15.10
CA GLN A 26 -19.56 -15.65 -13.73
C GLN A 26 -19.07 -17.06 -13.43
N THR A 27 -18.04 -17.15 -12.61
CA THR A 27 -17.59 -18.41 -12.01
C THR A 27 -17.27 -18.19 -10.54
N ALA A 28 -17.66 -19.12 -9.69
CA ALA A 28 -17.24 -19.18 -8.31
C ALA A 28 -15.91 -19.94 -8.22
N PHE A 29 -15.03 -19.52 -7.34
CA PHE A 29 -13.80 -20.25 -7.06
C PHE A 29 -13.57 -20.40 -5.56
N MET A 30 -12.87 -21.47 -5.19
CA MET A 30 -12.40 -21.73 -3.85
C MET A 30 -11.05 -22.46 -3.91
N GLY A 31 -10.09 -22.09 -3.07
CA GLY A 31 -8.79 -22.75 -3.12
C GLY A 31 -7.81 -22.34 -2.04
N SER A 32 -6.59 -22.84 -2.19
CA SER A 32 -5.45 -22.55 -1.31
C SER A 32 -4.58 -21.39 -1.83
N ALA A 33 -4.72 -21.02 -3.11
CA ALA A 33 -3.86 -20.04 -3.77
C ALA A 33 -4.03 -18.64 -3.18
N ASN A 34 -2.93 -18.03 -2.69
CA ASN A 34 -2.89 -16.62 -2.34
C ASN A 34 -2.66 -15.76 -3.60
N GLU A 35 -3.05 -14.51 -3.57
CA GLU A 35 -2.75 -13.54 -4.62
C GLU A 35 -1.27 -13.13 -4.61
N SER A 36 -0.38 -14.09 -4.79
CA SER A 36 1.06 -13.87 -4.83
C SER A 36 1.69 -14.55 -6.03
N LYS A 37 2.78 -13.97 -6.54
CA LYS A 37 3.54 -14.55 -7.67
C LYS A 37 4.03 -15.96 -7.36
N SER A 38 4.42 -16.24 -6.12
CA SER A 38 4.89 -17.56 -5.69
C SER A 38 3.77 -18.58 -5.69
N ALA A 39 2.56 -18.23 -5.22
CA ALA A 39 1.41 -19.12 -5.26
C ALA A 39 1.04 -19.50 -6.70
N TRP A 40 0.99 -18.51 -7.59
CA TRP A 40 0.58 -18.74 -8.99
C TRP A 40 1.62 -19.39 -9.88
N ARG A 41 2.91 -19.42 -9.51
CA ARG A 41 4.00 -19.88 -10.38
C ARG A 41 4.90 -20.94 -9.79
N MET A 42 4.99 -21.04 -8.47
CA MET A 42 6.01 -21.84 -7.80
C MET A 42 5.45 -22.84 -6.81
N ASN A 43 4.26 -22.61 -6.26
CA ASN A 43 3.65 -23.51 -5.29
C ASN A 43 2.69 -24.48 -5.97
N TYR A 44 2.50 -25.64 -5.34
CA TYR A 44 1.38 -26.52 -5.67
C TYR A 44 0.15 -26.00 -4.93
N GLU A 45 -0.84 -25.52 -5.70
CA GLU A 45 -2.07 -24.96 -5.17
C GLU A 45 -3.28 -25.74 -5.69
N LEU A 46 -4.28 -25.87 -4.86
CA LEU A 46 -5.57 -26.43 -5.25
C LEU A 46 -6.55 -25.31 -5.51
N LEU A 47 -7.19 -25.34 -6.66
CA LEU A 47 -8.26 -24.44 -7.03
C LEU A 47 -9.47 -25.26 -7.51
N TRP A 48 -10.61 -24.98 -6.97
CA TRP A 48 -11.90 -25.46 -7.42
C TRP A 48 -12.69 -24.31 -8.05
N GLU A 49 -13.30 -24.57 -9.16
CA GLU A 49 -14.12 -23.63 -9.91
C GLU A 49 -15.46 -24.25 -10.25
N ASP A 50 -16.53 -23.47 -10.23
CA ASP A 50 -17.88 -23.89 -10.55
C ASP A 50 -18.67 -22.71 -11.12
N ASP A 51 -19.29 -22.90 -12.26
CA ASP A 51 -20.09 -21.91 -12.98
C ASP A 51 -21.62 -22.16 -12.84
N SER A 52 -22.00 -23.10 -11.98
CA SER A 52 -23.42 -23.30 -11.64
C SER A 52 -23.99 -22.09 -10.87
N ALA A 53 -25.24 -21.77 -11.18
CA ALA A 53 -25.94 -20.66 -10.52
C ALA A 53 -25.98 -20.81 -8.97
N ASP A 54 -26.09 -22.04 -8.50
CA ASP A 54 -26.16 -22.32 -7.06
C ASP A 54 -24.81 -22.06 -6.37
N ALA A 55 -23.68 -22.48 -6.97
CA ALA A 55 -22.36 -22.23 -6.45
C ALA A 55 -22.02 -20.75 -6.43
N ILE A 56 -22.34 -20.03 -7.49
CA ILE A 56 -22.14 -18.59 -7.61
C ILE A 56 -22.98 -17.87 -6.53
N ALA A 57 -24.27 -18.20 -6.42
CA ALA A 57 -25.15 -17.55 -5.46
C ALA A 57 -24.72 -17.82 -4.01
N TRP A 58 -24.31 -19.04 -3.69
CA TRP A 58 -23.81 -19.36 -2.37
C TRP A 58 -22.52 -18.62 -2.03
N THR A 59 -21.54 -18.65 -2.94
CA THR A 59 -20.26 -17.97 -2.73
C THR A 59 -20.43 -16.45 -2.57
N GLN A 60 -21.33 -15.86 -3.37
CA GLN A 60 -21.66 -14.44 -3.27
C GLN A 60 -22.32 -14.11 -1.93
N ALA A 61 -23.26 -14.92 -1.47
CA ALA A 61 -23.95 -14.72 -0.20
C ALA A 61 -22.99 -14.79 1.00
N GLU A 62 -22.05 -15.74 1.01
CA GLU A 62 -21.02 -15.83 2.04
C GLU A 62 -20.09 -14.61 2.03
N PHE A 63 -19.68 -14.14 0.84
CA PHE A 63 -18.89 -12.93 0.71
C PHE A 63 -19.64 -11.70 1.24
N ASP A 64 -20.91 -11.54 0.84
CA ASP A 64 -21.73 -10.40 1.23
C ASP A 64 -21.97 -10.38 2.73
N ALA A 65 -22.20 -11.55 3.35
CA ALA A 65 -22.35 -11.68 4.79
C ALA A 65 -21.10 -11.20 5.56
N LEU A 66 -19.91 -11.54 5.05
CA LEU A 66 -18.65 -11.07 5.63
C LEU A 66 -18.43 -9.57 5.34
N TRP A 67 -18.76 -9.13 4.12
CA TRP A 67 -18.57 -7.74 3.69
C TRP A 67 -19.47 -6.77 4.45
N GLU A 68 -20.71 -7.16 4.76
CA GLU A 68 -21.69 -6.36 5.48
C GLU A 68 -21.62 -6.54 7.00
N SER A 69 -20.72 -7.39 7.47
CA SER A 69 -20.50 -7.56 8.90
C SER A 69 -20.22 -6.22 9.59
N PRO A 70 -20.84 -5.94 10.75
CA PRO A 70 -20.57 -4.71 11.51
C PRO A 70 -19.13 -4.62 12.02
N HIS A 71 -18.40 -5.73 11.99
CA HIS A 71 -16.98 -5.78 12.37
C HIS A 71 -16.03 -5.63 11.16
N ALA A 72 -16.55 -5.69 9.93
CA ALA A 72 -15.74 -5.47 8.73
C ALA A 72 -15.43 -3.99 8.57
N MET A 73 -14.15 -3.65 8.59
CA MET A 73 -13.71 -2.27 8.48
C MET A 73 -12.92 -2.01 7.18
N PRO A 74 -12.95 -0.81 6.61
CA PRO A 74 -12.11 -0.45 5.48
C PRO A 74 -10.62 -0.70 5.79
N LEU A 75 -9.86 -1.21 4.83
CA LEU A 75 -8.43 -1.49 5.00
C LEU A 75 -7.65 -0.28 5.54
N ALA A 76 -7.90 0.91 4.99
CA ALA A 76 -7.26 2.13 5.47
C ALA A 76 -7.55 2.40 6.95
N GLN A 77 -8.80 2.20 7.39
CA GLN A 77 -9.20 2.36 8.79
C GLN A 77 -8.49 1.35 9.70
N ALA A 78 -8.41 0.08 9.30
CA ALA A 78 -7.71 -0.95 10.06
C ALA A 78 -6.22 -0.61 10.25
N ILE A 79 -5.55 -0.12 9.20
CA ILE A 79 -4.14 0.30 9.28
C ILE A 79 -4.00 1.49 10.22
N ILE A 80 -4.89 2.47 10.15
CA ILE A 80 -4.86 3.65 11.04
C ILE A 80 -5.03 3.23 12.48
N GLU A 81 -6.01 2.39 12.79
CA GLU A 81 -6.25 1.93 14.15
C GLU A 81 -5.04 1.15 14.71
N ASP A 82 -4.37 0.37 13.87
CA ASP A 82 -3.16 -0.34 14.28
C ASP A 82 -2.00 0.64 14.51
N ILE A 83 -1.81 1.63 13.64
CA ILE A 83 -0.84 2.71 13.82
C ILE A 83 -1.12 3.48 15.11
N GLU A 84 -2.38 3.86 15.36
CA GLU A 84 -2.78 4.55 16.59
C GLU A 84 -2.56 3.69 17.83
N ARG A 85 -2.91 2.41 17.79
CA ARG A 85 -2.70 1.48 18.88
C ARG A 85 -1.22 1.38 19.26
N ILE A 86 -0.33 1.34 18.29
CA ILE A 86 1.12 1.27 18.51
C ILE A 86 1.64 2.61 18.98
N SER A 87 1.22 3.71 18.40
CA SER A 87 1.66 5.06 18.79
C SER A 87 1.27 5.45 20.22
N ARG A 88 0.12 4.96 20.71
CA ARG A 88 -0.31 5.20 22.11
C ARG A 88 0.54 4.50 23.16
N ARG A 89 1.28 3.45 22.79
CA ARG A 89 2.16 2.73 23.72
C ARG A 89 3.52 3.41 23.93
N THR A 90 3.88 4.30 23.02
CA THR A 90 5.13 5.04 23.08
C THR A 90 4.79 6.49 23.34
N VAL A 91 5.02 6.97 24.56
CA VAL A 91 5.05 8.40 24.84
C VAL A 91 6.20 8.95 24.00
N ILE A 92 5.88 9.70 22.94
CA ILE A 92 6.89 10.43 22.17
C ILE A 92 7.32 11.57 23.10
N PRO A 93 8.54 11.52 23.63
CA PRO A 93 9.04 12.59 24.47
C PRO A 93 8.96 13.90 23.69
N GLY A 94 8.69 15.00 24.36
CA GLY A 94 8.87 16.32 23.75
C GLY A 94 10.29 16.47 23.21
N VAL A 95 10.52 17.43 22.32
CA VAL A 95 11.86 17.65 21.73
C VAL A 95 12.95 17.75 22.81
N ASP A 96 12.63 18.29 23.98
CA ASP A 96 13.56 18.43 25.09
C ASP A 96 13.79 17.10 25.84
N ASP A 97 12.78 16.26 25.98
CA ASP A 97 12.91 14.92 26.55
C ASP A 97 13.70 14.00 25.61
N TRP A 98 13.52 14.16 24.29
CA TRP A 98 14.29 13.42 23.29
C TRP A 98 15.78 13.78 23.32
N LYS A 99 16.12 15.04 23.56
CA LYS A 99 17.52 15.48 23.75
C LYS A 99 18.17 14.94 25.01
N GLN A 100 17.37 14.58 26.01
CA GLN A 100 17.84 14.03 27.29
C GLN A 100 17.80 12.49 27.30
N SER A 101 17.11 11.85 26.35
CA SER A 101 17.15 10.41 26.23
C SER A 101 18.55 9.95 25.86
N ALA A 102 18.98 8.82 26.42
CA ALA A 102 20.27 8.23 26.08
C ALA A 102 20.42 8.15 24.57
N ALA A 103 21.54 8.66 24.05
CA ALA A 103 21.80 8.59 22.62
C ALA A 103 21.64 7.14 22.15
N PRO A 104 20.93 6.90 21.03
CA PRO A 104 20.82 5.56 20.49
C PRO A 104 22.21 5.01 20.26
N ASP A 105 22.38 3.71 20.50
CA ASP A 105 23.67 3.03 20.33
C ASP A 105 24.32 3.48 19.03
N PRO A 106 25.55 4.04 19.07
CA PRO A 106 26.23 4.52 17.88
C PRO A 106 26.48 3.41 16.82
N ALA A 107 26.37 2.15 17.20
CA ALA A 107 26.42 1.02 16.27
C ALA A 107 25.10 0.82 15.50
N ALA A 108 23.98 1.32 16.00
CA ALA A 108 22.68 1.18 15.35
C ALA A 108 22.65 1.69 13.90
N PRO A 109 23.22 2.86 13.57
CA PRO A 109 23.25 3.35 12.19
C PRO A 109 24.09 2.51 11.23
N ILE A 110 25.07 1.77 11.74
CA ILE A 110 26.00 0.95 10.95
C ILE A 110 25.39 -0.41 10.64
N ILE A 111 24.57 -0.92 11.54
CA ILE A 111 23.87 -2.21 11.39
C ILE A 111 22.60 -2.06 10.55
N GLU A 112 22.12 -0.86 10.39
CA GLU A 112 20.82 -0.53 9.85
C GLU A 112 20.85 0.14 8.48
N ALA A 113 21.32 -0.57 7.51
CA ALA A 113 20.79 -0.44 6.17
C ALA A 113 19.93 -1.68 5.92
N PRO A 114 18.79 -1.56 5.44
CA PRO A 114 17.84 -0.51 5.30
C PRO A 114 16.77 -0.51 6.38
N VAL A 115 16.14 0.55 6.51
CA VAL A 115 15.24 1.08 7.49
C VAL A 115 13.93 0.32 7.70
N TYR A 116 13.60 -0.63 6.86
CA TYR A 116 12.43 -1.48 6.99
C TYR A 116 12.84 -2.91 7.29
N ARG A 117 12.39 -3.44 8.42
CA ARG A 117 12.48 -4.86 8.75
C ARG A 117 11.10 -5.48 8.54
N ARG A 118 10.99 -6.43 7.61
CA ARG A 118 9.73 -7.14 7.35
C ARG A 118 9.15 -7.79 8.60
N ASP A 119 10.01 -8.28 9.47
CA ASP A 119 9.68 -8.95 10.72
C ASP A 119 9.30 -8.00 11.86
N ALA A 120 9.80 -6.76 11.83
CA ALA A 120 9.58 -5.77 12.88
C ALA A 120 8.61 -4.62 12.48
N GLY A 121 8.27 -4.51 11.20
CA GLY A 121 7.41 -3.45 10.67
C GLY A 121 8.07 -2.07 10.69
N LEU A 122 7.25 -1.04 10.67
CA LEU A 122 7.70 0.35 10.71
C LEU A 122 8.19 0.73 12.11
N TRP A 123 9.18 1.60 12.18
CA TRP A 123 9.63 2.21 13.42
C TRP A 123 8.64 3.25 13.93
N GLU A 124 8.68 3.55 15.23
CA GLU A 124 7.73 4.45 15.87
C GLU A 124 7.70 5.85 15.24
N HIS A 125 8.85 6.43 14.91
CA HIS A 125 8.90 7.74 14.25
C HIS A 125 8.29 7.70 12.84
N GLN A 126 8.43 6.57 12.13
CA GLN A 126 7.83 6.37 10.80
C GLN A 126 6.31 6.27 10.91
N LYS A 127 5.81 5.50 11.86
CA LYS A 127 4.37 5.38 12.14
C LYS A 127 3.77 6.72 12.53
N TYR A 128 4.47 7.46 13.39
CA TYR A 128 4.04 8.80 13.80
C TYR A 128 3.86 9.75 12.60
N PHE A 129 4.84 9.79 11.70
CA PHE A 129 4.74 10.63 10.50
C PHE A 129 3.57 10.20 9.60
N VAL A 130 3.42 8.91 9.36
CA VAL A 130 2.34 8.36 8.51
C VAL A 130 0.97 8.71 9.08
N ASP A 131 0.76 8.50 10.39
CA ASP A 131 -0.48 8.87 11.08
C ASP A 131 -0.75 10.37 11.01
N LEU A 132 0.26 11.19 11.30
CA LEU A 132 0.15 12.66 11.23
C LEU A 132 -0.22 13.13 9.83
N ALA A 133 0.46 12.61 8.79
CA ALA A 133 0.22 12.97 7.40
C ALA A 133 -1.18 12.55 6.96
N PHE A 134 -1.61 11.36 7.34
CA PHE A 134 -2.93 10.85 6.98
C PHE A 134 -4.06 11.62 7.67
N LYS A 135 -3.96 11.89 8.96
CA LYS A 135 -4.93 12.73 9.70
C LYS A 135 -5.04 14.13 9.10
N ALA A 136 -3.92 14.74 8.75
CA ALA A 136 -3.92 16.05 8.11
C ALA A 136 -4.56 16.00 6.72
N HIS A 137 -4.34 14.93 5.95
CA HIS A 137 -4.96 14.73 4.64
C HIS A 137 -6.49 14.72 4.71
N GLN A 138 -7.07 14.19 5.77
CA GLN A 138 -8.52 14.16 5.98
C GLN A 138 -9.14 15.53 6.28
N THR A 139 -8.33 16.54 6.57
CA THR A 139 -8.81 17.89 6.82
C THR A 139 -9.00 18.68 5.52
N SER A 140 -9.77 19.76 5.57
CA SER A 140 -9.98 20.68 4.44
C SER A 140 -8.69 21.34 3.92
N HIS A 141 -7.63 21.38 4.72
CA HIS A 141 -6.35 21.99 4.34
C HIS A 141 -5.38 20.98 3.71
N GLY A 142 -5.66 19.69 3.84
CA GLY A 142 -4.79 18.62 3.37
C GLY A 142 -3.46 18.54 4.13
N ALA A 143 -2.65 17.54 3.81
CA ALA A 143 -1.32 17.35 4.38
C ALA A 143 -0.29 18.19 3.62
N ARG A 144 0.48 19.01 4.34
CA ARG A 144 1.57 19.84 3.80
C ARG A 144 2.75 19.80 4.75
N PHE A 145 3.60 18.80 4.63
CA PHE A 145 4.72 18.58 5.53
C PHE A 145 6.05 18.54 4.78
N VAL A 146 7.10 18.90 5.51
CA VAL A 146 8.49 18.64 5.11
C VAL A 146 9.02 17.56 6.05
N LEU A 147 9.38 16.41 5.47
CA LEU A 147 10.01 15.33 6.21
C LEU A 147 11.53 15.57 6.22
N ALA A 148 12.02 16.09 7.36
CA ALA A 148 13.41 16.53 7.53
C ALA A 148 14.29 15.53 8.31
N ASP A 149 13.91 14.26 8.34
CA ASP A 149 14.68 13.19 9.00
C ASP A 149 16.08 13.06 8.40
N GLN A 150 17.02 12.59 9.20
CA GLN A 150 18.38 12.29 8.75
C GLN A 150 18.38 11.25 7.64
N VAL A 151 19.48 11.20 6.87
CA VAL A 151 19.69 10.18 5.84
C VAL A 151 19.73 8.80 6.53
N GLY A 152 19.06 7.81 5.93
CA GLY A 152 19.00 6.45 6.46
C GLY A 152 17.79 6.16 7.37
N LEU A 153 17.03 7.15 7.82
CA LEU A 153 15.85 6.95 8.68
C LEU A 153 14.56 6.57 7.92
N GLY A 154 14.66 6.18 6.65
CA GLY A 154 13.55 5.64 5.87
C GLY A 154 12.52 6.64 5.43
N LYS A 155 12.92 7.84 5.03
CA LYS A 155 12.03 8.83 4.46
C LYS A 155 11.19 8.29 3.30
N THR A 156 11.80 7.51 2.42
CA THR A 156 11.11 6.86 1.29
C THR A 156 9.95 6.00 1.77
N ILE A 157 10.17 5.18 2.80
CA ILE A 157 9.14 4.29 3.37
C ILE A 157 8.00 5.10 3.99
N GLN A 158 8.33 6.13 4.76
CA GLN A 158 7.32 7.00 5.39
C GLN A 158 6.43 7.68 4.36
N LEU A 159 7.05 8.25 3.32
CA LEU A 159 6.32 8.91 2.23
C LEU A 159 5.49 7.91 1.42
N ALA A 160 6.02 6.73 1.16
CA ALA A 160 5.34 5.67 0.42
C ALA A 160 4.11 5.16 1.17
N MET A 161 4.24 4.86 2.46
CA MET A 161 3.11 4.43 3.29
C MET A 161 2.02 5.50 3.40
N ALA A 162 2.40 6.76 3.60
CA ALA A 162 1.45 7.86 3.59
C ALA A 162 0.74 7.99 2.24
N ALA A 163 1.47 7.87 1.13
CA ALA A 163 0.91 7.91 -0.22
C ALA A 163 -0.07 6.76 -0.47
N GLU A 164 0.25 5.55 -0.04
CA GLU A 164 -0.63 4.40 -0.17
C GLU A 164 -1.93 4.57 0.60
N LEU A 165 -1.87 4.98 1.87
CA LEU A 165 -3.06 5.24 2.66
C LEU A 165 -3.96 6.30 2.02
N MET A 166 -3.37 7.38 1.51
CA MET A 166 -4.12 8.43 0.81
C MET A 166 -4.74 7.90 -0.48
N ALA A 167 -4.03 7.06 -1.23
CA ALA A 167 -4.53 6.45 -2.46
C ALA A 167 -5.63 5.40 -2.20
N LEU A 168 -5.57 4.69 -1.09
CA LEU A 168 -6.62 3.72 -0.68
C LEU A 168 -7.92 4.42 -0.26
N GLN A 169 -7.83 5.63 0.28
CA GLN A 169 -9.00 6.40 0.68
C GLN A 169 -9.64 7.16 -0.49
N GLY A 170 -8.85 7.52 -1.50
CA GLY A 170 -9.30 8.34 -2.63
C GLY A 170 -9.62 7.53 -3.88
N ASP A 171 -10.30 8.20 -4.83
CA ASP A 171 -10.65 7.63 -6.15
C ASP A 171 -9.54 7.83 -7.18
N LYS A 172 -8.50 8.60 -6.84
CA LYS A 172 -7.42 8.97 -7.76
C LYS A 172 -6.09 8.42 -7.28
N PRO A 173 -5.17 8.14 -8.20
CA PRO A 173 -3.81 7.76 -7.84
C PRO A 173 -3.08 8.92 -7.14
N VAL A 174 -2.23 8.57 -6.19
CA VAL A 174 -1.25 9.49 -5.61
C VAL A 174 -0.01 9.51 -6.47
N LEU A 175 0.53 10.70 -6.73
CA LEU A 175 1.71 10.86 -7.58
C LEU A 175 2.94 11.19 -6.73
N VAL A 176 3.96 10.35 -6.88
CA VAL A 176 5.30 10.58 -6.35
C VAL A 176 6.13 11.32 -7.40
N LEU A 177 6.64 12.49 -7.05
CA LEU A 177 7.53 13.27 -7.93
C LEU A 177 8.97 13.09 -7.47
N ALA A 178 9.79 12.45 -8.29
CA ALA A 178 11.20 12.18 -8.01
C ALA A 178 12.12 12.70 -9.12
N PRO A 179 13.40 12.96 -8.83
CA PRO A 179 14.37 13.22 -9.88
C PRO A 179 14.43 12.08 -10.91
N LYS A 180 14.59 12.39 -12.19
CA LYS A 180 14.55 11.41 -13.29
C LYS A 180 15.44 10.16 -13.06
N PRO A 181 16.65 10.25 -12.53
CA PRO A 181 17.48 9.07 -12.25
C PRO A 181 16.92 8.16 -11.16
N LEU A 182 16.03 8.66 -10.30
CA LEU A 182 15.53 7.95 -9.11
C LEU A 182 14.15 7.33 -9.28
N ILE A 183 13.45 7.58 -10.39
CA ILE A 183 12.05 7.10 -10.55
C ILE A 183 11.96 5.56 -10.50
N TRP A 184 12.90 4.87 -11.13
CA TRP A 184 12.95 3.40 -11.13
C TRP A 184 13.42 2.83 -9.79
N GLN A 185 14.34 3.51 -9.12
CA GLN A 185 14.76 3.14 -7.77
C GLN A 185 13.58 3.24 -6.79
N TRP A 186 12.76 4.29 -6.89
CA TRP A 186 11.53 4.42 -6.09
C TRP A 186 10.62 3.21 -6.29
N GLN A 187 10.36 2.79 -7.51
CA GLN A 187 9.54 1.62 -7.80
C GLN A 187 10.10 0.34 -7.19
N GLN A 188 11.41 0.14 -7.32
CA GLN A 188 12.09 -1.01 -6.73
C GLN A 188 12.02 -1.00 -5.19
N GLU A 189 12.19 0.14 -4.56
CA GLU A 189 12.07 0.28 -3.10
C GLU A 189 10.63 -0.01 -2.64
N LEU A 190 9.62 0.55 -3.32
CA LEU A 190 8.22 0.28 -3.02
C LEU A 190 7.92 -1.22 -3.10
N ARG A 191 8.37 -1.87 -4.16
CA ARG A 191 8.18 -3.31 -4.37
C ARG A 191 8.92 -4.16 -3.34
N ASN A 192 10.22 -3.88 -3.14
CA ASN A 192 11.08 -4.74 -2.34
C ASN A 192 10.88 -4.58 -0.83
N LEU A 193 10.59 -3.37 -0.38
CA LEU A 193 10.46 -3.05 1.04
C LEU A 193 9.01 -3.15 1.55
N LEU A 194 8.04 -2.76 0.73
CA LEU A 194 6.64 -2.63 1.15
C LEU A 194 5.69 -3.56 0.39
N ASP A 195 6.19 -4.28 -0.64
CA ASP A 195 5.36 -5.07 -1.55
C ASP A 195 4.22 -4.24 -2.19
N MET A 196 4.50 -2.97 -2.42
CA MET A 196 3.54 -1.97 -2.86
C MET A 196 3.50 -1.86 -4.38
N PRO A 197 2.34 -2.12 -5.02
CA PRO A 197 2.17 -1.93 -6.45
C PRO A 197 2.29 -0.46 -6.84
N SER A 198 3.11 -0.18 -7.85
CA SER A 198 3.30 1.17 -8.36
C SER A 198 3.60 1.18 -9.86
N ALA A 199 3.37 2.31 -10.51
CA ALA A 199 3.70 2.49 -11.92
C ALA A 199 4.63 3.69 -12.13
N VAL A 200 5.60 3.56 -13.04
CA VAL A 200 6.52 4.62 -13.45
C VAL A 200 6.10 5.15 -14.81
N TRP A 201 6.02 6.48 -14.92
CA TRP A 201 5.89 7.17 -16.21
C TRP A 201 7.28 7.49 -16.78
N ASP A 202 7.65 6.86 -17.89
CA ASP A 202 8.96 7.05 -18.53
C ASP A 202 9.06 8.34 -19.37
N GLY A 203 7.95 9.02 -19.58
CA GLY A 203 7.78 10.19 -20.44
C GLY A 203 6.89 9.92 -21.65
N LYS A 204 6.52 8.66 -21.88
CA LYS A 204 5.67 8.22 -22.98
C LYS A 204 4.61 7.22 -22.51
N ASP A 205 5.00 6.23 -21.73
CA ASP A 205 4.15 5.12 -21.31
C ASP A 205 4.26 4.89 -19.80
N TRP A 206 3.25 4.22 -19.24
CA TRP A 206 3.33 3.69 -17.89
C TRP A 206 3.94 2.29 -17.88
N TRP A 207 4.71 2.00 -16.85
CA TRP A 207 5.32 0.71 -16.58
C TRP A 207 5.03 0.31 -15.14
N ASP A 208 4.41 -0.84 -14.95
CA ASP A 208 4.12 -1.32 -13.60
C ASP A 208 5.32 -2.04 -12.97
N GLU A 209 5.15 -2.46 -11.73
CA GLU A 209 6.16 -3.18 -10.96
C GLU A 209 6.49 -4.59 -11.51
N ASN A 210 5.70 -5.09 -12.45
CA ASN A 210 5.91 -6.37 -13.13
C ASN A 210 6.55 -6.18 -14.53
N GLU A 211 7.02 -4.97 -14.83
CA GLU A 211 7.58 -4.59 -16.13
C GLU A 211 6.55 -4.65 -17.28
N MET A 212 5.25 -4.61 -16.95
CA MET A 212 4.20 -4.53 -17.95
C MET A 212 4.04 -3.11 -18.42
N ARG A 213 4.08 -2.93 -19.74
CA ARG A 213 3.91 -1.64 -20.38
C ARG A 213 2.43 -1.38 -20.68
N TYR A 214 1.97 -0.20 -20.32
CA TYR A 214 0.66 0.35 -20.65
C TYR A 214 0.85 1.48 -21.68
N PRO A 215 0.65 1.20 -22.98
CA PRO A 215 0.90 2.17 -24.03
C PRO A 215 -0.05 3.35 -23.93
N SER A 216 0.52 4.52 -24.10
CA SER A 216 -0.22 5.78 -24.17
C SER A 216 -0.83 5.97 -25.55
N ASN A 217 -2.14 5.96 -25.63
CA ASN A 217 -2.87 6.13 -26.90
C ASN A 217 -3.52 7.51 -27.07
N SER A 218 -3.38 8.41 -26.11
CA SER A 218 -4.00 9.73 -26.10
C SER A 218 -3.19 10.77 -25.35
N ASP A 219 -3.49 12.05 -25.58
CA ASP A 219 -2.91 13.19 -24.83
C ASP A 219 -3.22 13.16 -23.32
N ARG A 220 -4.11 12.28 -22.87
CA ARG A 220 -4.50 12.11 -21.46
C ARG A 220 -3.85 10.93 -20.75
N SER A 221 -3.00 10.20 -21.36
CA SER A 221 -2.46 8.94 -20.85
C SER A 221 -1.63 9.07 -19.58
N ILE A 222 -1.04 10.23 -19.30
CA ILE A 222 -0.41 10.49 -18.01
C ILE A 222 -1.44 10.50 -16.85
N CYS A 223 -2.70 10.77 -17.15
CA CYS A 223 -3.79 10.74 -16.17
C CYS A 223 -4.36 9.32 -15.94
N GLU A 224 -3.95 8.36 -16.76
CA GLU A 224 -4.43 6.97 -16.75
C GLU A 224 -3.40 6.06 -16.09
N CYS A 225 -2.99 6.40 -14.86
CA CYS A 225 -2.07 5.58 -14.09
C CYS A 225 -2.70 4.21 -13.78
N PRO A 226 -2.06 3.09 -14.17
CA PRO A 226 -2.61 1.75 -13.97
C PRO A 226 -2.51 1.26 -12.51
N ARG A 227 -1.94 2.05 -11.62
CA ARG A 227 -1.76 1.74 -10.20
C ARG A 227 -2.23 2.91 -9.34
N ARG A 228 -2.49 2.62 -8.07
CA ARG A 228 -2.85 3.66 -7.08
C ARG A 228 -1.70 4.60 -6.74
N VAL A 229 -0.46 4.17 -6.93
CA VAL A 229 0.75 4.99 -6.76
C VAL A 229 1.45 5.12 -8.11
N GLY A 230 1.52 6.35 -8.60
CA GLY A 230 2.23 6.69 -9.83
C GLY A 230 3.52 7.45 -9.53
N ILE A 231 4.60 7.16 -10.23
CA ILE A 231 5.92 7.77 -10.06
C ILE A 231 6.29 8.53 -11.33
N LEU A 232 6.56 9.82 -11.17
CA LEU A 232 6.88 10.72 -12.28
C LEU A 232 8.17 11.49 -12.01
N SER A 233 8.83 11.89 -13.10
CA SER A 233 9.98 12.81 -13.00
C SER A 233 9.53 14.24 -12.69
N THR A 234 10.19 14.89 -11.72
CA THR A 234 10.00 16.32 -11.43
C THR A 234 10.20 17.22 -12.65
N GLY A 235 11.05 16.82 -13.60
CA GLY A 235 11.27 17.54 -14.85
C GLY A 235 10.04 17.60 -15.78
N LEU A 236 9.03 16.74 -15.59
CA LEU A 236 7.78 16.81 -16.34
C LEU A 236 6.87 17.96 -15.86
N VAL A 237 6.89 18.24 -14.56
CA VAL A 237 6.05 19.29 -13.94
C VAL A 237 6.61 20.70 -14.24
N THR A 238 7.91 20.82 -14.48
CA THR A 238 8.58 22.08 -14.71
C THR A 238 8.67 22.49 -16.20
N ARG A 239 8.35 21.59 -17.12
CA ARG A 239 8.24 21.95 -18.54
C ARG A 239 6.95 22.76 -18.74
N ARG A 240 7.08 24.07 -18.80
CA ARG A 240 6.06 24.92 -19.38
C ARG A 240 5.92 24.53 -20.86
N SER A 241 4.72 24.03 -21.23
CA SER A 241 4.31 23.93 -22.63
C SER A 241 4.31 25.30 -23.29
#